data_cd7614f8109dae37b0dec287af8f4857
#
_entry.id   cd7614f8109dae37b0dec287af8f4857
#
_cell.length_a   1.000
_cell.length_b   1.000
_cell.length_c   1.000
_cell.angle_alpha   90.00
_cell.angle_beta   90.00
_cell.angle_gamma   90.00
#
_symmetry.space_group_name_H-M   'P 1'
#
loop_
_entity.id
_entity.type
_entity.pdbx_description
1 polymer ?
#
loop_
_entity_poly.entity_id
_entity_poly.type
_entity_poly.pdbx_seq_one_letter_code
_entity_poly.pdbx_strand_id
1 'polypeptide(L)'
;MLSSKASVFRKSLLTNSSGKARAGLLGLLGLASMISTGCQTLNAVPVSRVPSEILVTELKDSFKDISLLRLRQDPPDTYLLGPGDVLGIYIKGVLGNEQELPPVHYPEDTNRPPAIGYPVPIRENGTLALPIIEAINVEGMSLVEATEAVTNAYTYPREIIKKGEESIIITLIQPRKVRVQVIREEGGGVEGVSKRGTGKVVDLPAYENDVLHALNATGGMPGTDAKNEILIYRWLFSAGVDADAILSQVCNSDCDDPCFCNETPLPDPPNVTRIPLRYNPANPPVFTQQDIILNEGDIIIIRSRDRETFTTAGILGGGEYPLPRDKDLDILGAIAMARGPLGSSGTGVGAIGGGGGGGGFGGGGGGGGRQQACQPSEAIIVRELACGNSITMKIDLNRALENPSERVIIQPNDVILVRYTLAEEVGNVLINAFQINYLLGSGLNR
;
A
#
# COMPACT_ATOMS: atom_id res chain seq x y z
N MET A 1 24.73 -58.59 53.72
CA MET A 1 24.96 -58.44 55.17
C MET A 1 23.87 -57.54 55.74
N LEU A 2 23.01 -58.18 56.50
CA LEU A 2 22.35 -57.76 57.72
C LEU A 2 21.45 -56.51 57.61
N SER A 3 20.18 -56.61 57.83
CA SER A 3 19.29 -57.21 58.90
C SER A 3 18.34 -56.10 59.28
N SER A 4 17.01 -56.23 58.99
CA SER A 4 16.02 -56.71 59.98
C SER A 4 15.75 -55.71 61.12
N LYS A 5 14.56 -55.13 61.17
CA LYS A 5 13.57 -55.50 62.23
C LYS A 5 12.33 -54.64 62.15
N ALA A 6 11.26 -55.28 62.01
CA ALA A 6 9.89 -55.07 62.32
C ALA A 6 9.63 -54.76 63.81
N SER A 7 8.54 -54.09 64.12
CA SER A 7 7.51 -54.37 65.07
C SER A 7 6.53 -53.21 65.20
N VAL A 8 5.27 -53.34 64.77
CA VAL A 8 4.11 -53.77 65.59
C VAL A 8 3.88 -52.92 66.86
N PHE A 9 2.83 -52.10 66.83
CA PHE A 9 1.85 -51.86 67.89
C PHE A 9 0.62 -51.17 67.31
N ARG A 10 -0.40 -51.90 67.06
CA ARG A 10 -1.65 -52.15 67.82
C ARG A 10 -2.56 -50.92 67.99
N LYS A 11 -3.66 -51.01 67.22
CA LYS A 11 -5.10 -50.85 67.58
C LYS A 11 -5.48 -49.92 68.75
N SER A 12 -6.31 -48.95 68.43
CA SER A 12 -7.72 -48.82 68.76
C SER A 12 -8.07 -47.36 69.01
N LEU A 13 -9.02 -46.84 68.34
CA LEU A 13 -10.28 -46.38 68.90
C LEU A 13 -11.15 -45.77 67.78
N LEU A 14 -12.20 -46.48 67.54
CA LEU A 14 -13.38 -46.00 66.84
C LEU A 14 -14.03 -44.87 67.65
N THR A 15 -14.21 -43.70 67.12
CA THR A 15 -15.42 -42.91 67.42
C THR A 15 -15.91 -42.23 66.18
N ASN A 16 -17.10 -42.54 65.86
CA ASN A 16 -18.01 -42.06 64.89
C ASN A 16 -18.21 -40.55 65.01
N SER A 17 -17.81 -39.78 64.05
CA SER A 17 -18.24 -38.37 63.94
C SER A 17 -18.37 -37.96 62.47
N SER A 18 -19.62 -37.91 62.13
CA SER A 18 -20.26 -37.11 61.09
C SER A 18 -19.65 -37.14 59.65
N GLY A 19 -20.37 -37.84 58.77
CA GLY A 19 -20.17 -37.91 57.33
C GLY A 19 -20.23 -36.56 56.54
N LYS A 20 -20.43 -35.43 57.25
CA LYS A 20 -20.47 -34.11 56.65
C LYS A 20 -19.08 -33.47 56.49
N ALA A 21 -18.11 -33.81 57.33
CA ALA A 21 -16.74 -33.29 57.25
C ALA A 21 -15.93 -33.97 56.11
N ARG A 22 -16.21 -35.25 55.83
CA ARG A 22 -15.53 -35.99 54.74
C ARG A 22 -16.00 -35.57 53.35
N ALA A 23 -17.27 -35.20 53.18
CA ALA A 23 -17.80 -34.70 51.91
C ALA A 23 -17.22 -33.31 51.56
N GLY A 24 -17.01 -32.45 52.57
CA GLY A 24 -16.36 -31.13 52.37
C GLY A 24 -14.89 -31.21 51.98
N LEU A 25 -14.14 -32.15 52.57
CA LEU A 25 -12.71 -32.34 52.31
C LEU A 25 -12.46 -32.98 50.93
N LEU A 26 -13.33 -33.90 50.50
CA LEU A 26 -13.29 -34.49 49.16
C LEU A 26 -13.73 -33.49 48.08
N GLY A 27 -14.66 -32.60 48.38
CA GLY A 27 -15.06 -31.51 47.51
C GLY A 27 -13.93 -30.47 47.32
N LEU A 28 -13.22 -30.13 48.40
CA LEU A 28 -12.06 -29.21 48.35
C LEU A 28 -10.85 -29.84 47.61
N LEU A 29 -10.58 -31.12 47.79
CA LEU A 29 -9.55 -31.85 47.04
C LEU A 29 -9.93 -32.03 45.57
N GLY A 30 -11.19 -32.23 45.24
CA GLY A 30 -11.69 -32.28 43.88
C GLY A 30 -11.58 -30.90 43.16
N LEU A 31 -11.85 -29.80 43.86
CA LEU A 31 -11.66 -28.45 43.33
C LEU A 31 -10.18 -28.13 43.12
N ALA A 32 -9.30 -28.53 44.03
CA ALA A 32 -7.86 -28.33 43.90
C ALA A 32 -7.23 -29.14 42.77
N SER A 33 -7.77 -30.33 42.45
CA SER A 33 -7.28 -31.11 41.30
C SER A 33 -7.78 -30.64 39.95
N MET A 34 -8.89 -29.88 39.89
CA MET A 34 -9.33 -29.25 38.64
C MET A 34 -8.54 -27.97 38.27
N ILE A 35 -7.85 -27.37 39.24
CA ILE A 35 -7.02 -26.17 38.99
C ILE A 35 -5.64 -26.55 38.43
N SER A 36 -5.24 -27.82 38.49
CA SER A 36 -3.93 -28.26 38.00
C SER A 36 -3.89 -28.78 36.56
N THR A 37 -5.02 -28.83 35.84
CA THR A 37 -5.02 -29.22 34.43
C THR A 37 -4.86 -28.00 33.52
N GLY A 38 -3.60 -27.61 33.28
CA GLY A 38 -3.19 -27.12 31.96
C GLY A 38 -3.40 -25.66 31.66
N CYS A 39 -2.98 -24.74 32.51
CA CYS A 39 -2.49 -23.48 31.94
C CYS A 39 -1.01 -23.67 31.60
N GLN A 40 -0.70 -23.98 30.35
CA GLN A 40 0.62 -23.66 29.83
C GLN A 40 0.73 -22.14 29.92
N THR A 41 1.47 -21.67 30.92
CA THR A 41 1.88 -20.25 30.97
C THR A 41 2.80 -20.03 29.79
N LEU A 42 2.27 -19.46 28.74
CA LEU A 42 3.11 -18.88 27.69
C LEU A 42 4.08 -17.94 28.40
N ASN A 43 5.39 -18.15 28.24
CA ASN A 43 6.42 -17.25 28.75
C ASN A 43 6.34 -15.93 27.98
N ALA A 44 5.31 -15.14 28.24
CA ALA A 44 5.06 -13.88 27.57
C ALA A 44 5.74 -12.74 28.33
N VAL A 45 6.51 -11.95 27.61
CA VAL A 45 7.21 -10.78 28.15
C VAL A 45 6.23 -9.60 28.19
N PRO A 46 6.07 -8.90 29.34
CA PRO A 46 5.28 -7.68 29.38
C PRO A 46 5.82 -6.64 28.38
N VAL A 47 4.93 -5.94 27.67
CA VAL A 47 5.30 -4.93 26.65
C VAL A 47 6.29 -3.90 27.19
N SER A 48 6.14 -3.48 28.45
CA SER A 48 7.04 -2.52 29.10
C SER A 48 8.51 -2.99 29.22
N ARG A 49 8.80 -4.26 28.95
CA ARG A 49 10.15 -4.83 28.95
C ARG A 49 10.66 -5.22 27.58
N VAL A 50 9.84 -5.03 26.55
CA VAL A 50 10.23 -5.32 25.15
C VAL A 50 11.01 -4.12 24.61
N PRO A 51 12.18 -4.32 23.97
CA PRO A 51 12.92 -3.25 23.32
C PRO A 51 12.08 -2.50 22.28
N SER A 52 12.27 -1.20 22.19
CA SER A 52 11.52 -0.32 21.26
C SER A 52 11.70 -0.72 19.80
N GLU A 53 12.84 -1.26 19.43
CA GLU A 53 13.18 -1.75 18.11
C GLU A 53 12.29 -2.90 17.64
N ILE A 54 11.80 -3.70 18.57
CA ILE A 54 10.87 -4.81 18.28
C ILE A 54 9.42 -4.32 18.21
N LEU A 55 9.09 -3.26 18.96
CA LEU A 55 7.73 -2.74 19.03
C LEU A 55 7.33 -1.96 17.77
N VAL A 56 8.22 -1.11 17.27
CA VAL A 56 7.96 -0.26 16.11
C VAL A 56 9.24 -0.11 15.30
N THR A 57 9.21 -0.47 14.04
CA THR A 57 10.30 -0.24 13.11
C THR A 57 10.19 1.17 12.50
N GLU A 58 9.05 1.52 11.95
CA GLU A 58 8.78 2.82 11.35
C GLU A 58 7.27 3.08 11.33
N LEU A 59 6.84 4.26 11.82
CA LEU A 59 5.42 4.60 11.88
C LEU A 59 4.90 5.01 10.50
N LYS A 60 3.93 4.28 9.97
CA LYS A 60 3.27 4.59 8.68
C LYS A 60 2.56 5.94 8.70
N ASP A 61 2.00 6.33 9.84
CA ASP A 61 1.31 7.61 10.03
C ASP A 61 2.25 8.82 9.98
N SER A 62 3.58 8.62 10.15
CA SER A 62 4.58 9.68 10.01
C SER A 62 4.86 10.06 8.55
N PHE A 63 4.49 9.21 7.60
CA PHE A 63 4.71 9.45 6.18
C PHE A 63 3.68 10.43 5.61
N LYS A 64 4.15 11.29 4.71
CA LYS A 64 3.32 12.22 3.95
C LYS A 64 3.26 11.83 2.48
N ASP A 65 2.13 12.10 1.86
CA ASP A 65 1.97 11.92 0.42
C ASP A 65 2.78 12.97 -0.34
N ILE A 66 3.33 12.55 -1.47
CA ILE A 66 4.02 13.46 -2.37
C ILE A 66 3.03 14.43 -3.01
N SER A 67 3.44 15.67 -3.21
CA SER A 67 2.65 16.62 -4.01
C SER A 67 2.58 16.16 -5.46
N LEU A 68 1.37 16.08 -6.03
CA LEU A 68 1.17 15.74 -7.44
C LEU A 68 1.88 16.70 -8.40
N LEU A 69 2.07 17.96 -7.99
CA LEU A 69 2.83 18.95 -8.75
C LEU A 69 4.29 18.52 -8.98
N ARG A 70 4.86 17.70 -8.09
CA ARG A 70 6.22 17.15 -8.27
C ARG A 70 6.31 16.06 -9.33
N LEU A 71 5.18 15.49 -9.75
CA LEU A 71 5.10 14.46 -10.80
C LEU A 71 4.82 15.05 -12.18
N ARG A 72 4.58 16.36 -12.24
CA ARG A 72 4.30 17.11 -13.46
C ARG A 72 5.48 17.98 -13.81
N GLN A 73 5.85 17.98 -15.10
CA GLN A 73 6.84 18.93 -15.60
C GLN A 73 6.25 20.34 -15.71
N ASP A 74 7.08 21.33 -15.50
CA ASP A 74 6.71 22.72 -15.73
C ASP A 74 6.72 22.96 -17.25
N PRO A 75 5.60 23.38 -17.86
CA PRO A 75 5.58 23.67 -19.28
C PRO A 75 6.45 24.90 -19.54
N PRO A 76 7.16 24.96 -20.69
CA PRO A 76 7.88 26.17 -21.07
C PRO A 76 6.90 27.30 -21.37
N ASP A 77 7.32 28.55 -21.17
CA ASP A 77 6.50 29.74 -21.47
C ASP A 77 6.07 29.79 -22.93
N THR A 78 6.88 29.24 -23.83
CA THR A 78 6.62 29.16 -25.25
C THR A 78 6.92 27.78 -25.79
N TYR A 79 6.03 27.23 -26.61
CA TYR A 79 6.26 25.95 -27.26
C TYR A 79 7.49 26.02 -28.18
N LEU A 80 8.47 25.16 -27.95
CA LEU A 80 9.67 25.04 -28.76
C LEU A 80 9.53 23.85 -29.73
N LEU A 81 9.74 24.12 -31.00
CA LEU A 81 9.64 23.14 -32.08
C LEU A 81 10.73 22.07 -31.96
N GLY A 82 10.39 20.85 -32.38
CA GLY A 82 11.34 19.75 -32.41
C GLY A 82 10.98 18.67 -33.42
N PRO A 83 11.88 17.70 -33.63
CA PRO A 83 11.66 16.59 -34.55
C PRO A 83 10.34 15.86 -34.27
N GLY A 84 9.56 15.61 -35.34
CA GLY A 84 8.26 14.94 -35.20
C GLY A 84 7.07 15.87 -35.02
N ASP A 85 7.26 17.18 -34.77
CA ASP A 85 6.17 18.17 -34.83
C ASP A 85 5.65 18.29 -36.24
N VAL A 86 4.34 18.44 -36.43
CA VAL A 86 3.70 18.68 -37.71
C VAL A 86 3.19 20.11 -37.75
N LEU A 87 3.78 20.92 -38.63
CA LEU A 87 3.41 22.30 -38.80
C LEU A 87 2.37 22.45 -39.94
N GLY A 88 1.41 23.35 -39.76
CA GLY A 88 0.55 23.83 -40.81
C GLY A 88 1.20 25.05 -41.50
N ILE A 89 1.63 24.90 -42.71
CA ILE A 89 2.34 25.96 -43.43
C ILE A 89 1.55 26.38 -44.65
N TYR A 90 1.33 27.67 -44.77
CA TYR A 90 0.76 28.29 -45.98
C TYR A 90 1.69 29.40 -46.44
N ILE A 91 2.07 29.32 -47.72
CA ILE A 91 2.92 30.32 -48.38
C ILE A 91 2.25 30.66 -49.68
N LYS A 92 1.70 31.85 -49.76
CA LYS A 92 0.97 32.31 -50.93
C LYS A 92 1.81 32.22 -52.21
N GLY A 93 1.30 31.52 -53.23
CA GLY A 93 1.99 31.37 -54.53
C GLY A 93 3.10 30.31 -54.54
N VAL A 94 3.46 29.68 -53.40
CA VAL A 94 4.48 28.64 -53.30
C VAL A 94 3.89 27.35 -52.73
N LEU A 95 3.30 27.43 -51.55
CA LEU A 95 2.61 26.32 -50.88
C LEU A 95 1.17 26.76 -50.60
N GLY A 96 0.37 26.75 -51.65
CA GLY A 96 -1.02 27.21 -51.71
C GLY A 96 -1.27 28.16 -52.90
N ASN A 97 -2.45 28.01 -53.48
CA ASN A 97 -2.87 28.86 -54.62
C ASN A 97 -3.27 30.25 -54.12
N GLU A 98 -3.03 31.28 -54.95
CA GLU A 98 -3.41 32.66 -54.60
C GLU A 98 -4.92 32.87 -54.46
N GLN A 99 -5.73 32.03 -55.09
CA GLN A 99 -7.19 32.12 -55.12
C GLN A 99 -7.92 31.21 -54.18
N GLU A 100 -7.19 30.34 -53.45
CA GLU A 100 -7.76 29.38 -52.51
C GLU A 100 -7.43 29.78 -51.07
N LEU A 101 -8.40 29.60 -50.17
CA LEU A 101 -8.17 29.75 -48.75
C LEU A 101 -7.29 28.60 -48.25
N PRO A 102 -6.37 28.85 -47.28
CA PRO A 102 -5.56 27.80 -46.68
C PRO A 102 -6.44 26.74 -46.02
N PRO A 103 -6.04 25.45 -46.06
CA PRO A 103 -6.76 24.40 -45.39
C PRO A 103 -6.76 24.61 -43.86
N VAL A 104 -7.91 24.33 -43.24
CA VAL A 104 -8.07 24.43 -41.79
C VAL A 104 -8.15 23.03 -41.19
N HIS A 105 -7.34 22.75 -40.21
CA HIS A 105 -7.30 21.49 -39.49
C HIS A 105 -7.90 21.69 -38.10
N TYR A 106 -8.95 20.92 -37.81
CA TYR A 106 -9.56 20.88 -36.48
C TYR A 106 -8.91 19.74 -35.67
N PRO A 107 -8.33 20.03 -34.50
CA PRO A 107 -7.77 18.99 -33.68
C PRO A 107 -8.88 18.08 -33.15
N GLU A 108 -8.54 16.80 -32.92
CA GLU A 108 -9.46 15.86 -32.27
C GLU A 108 -9.74 16.27 -30.83
N ASP A 109 -8.76 16.87 -30.16
CA ASP A 109 -8.87 17.42 -28.82
C ASP A 109 -9.49 18.82 -28.87
N THR A 110 -10.62 18.98 -28.19
CA THR A 110 -11.37 20.25 -28.11
C THR A 110 -10.60 21.41 -27.44
N ASN A 111 -9.48 21.12 -26.79
CA ASN A 111 -8.68 22.13 -26.07
C ASN A 111 -7.65 22.87 -26.90
N ARG A 112 -7.49 22.52 -28.20
CA ARG A 112 -6.53 23.18 -29.10
C ARG A 112 -7.24 24.02 -30.11
N PRO A 113 -6.68 25.19 -30.47
CA PRO A 113 -7.24 25.99 -31.55
C PRO A 113 -7.07 25.30 -32.92
N PRO A 114 -7.95 25.56 -33.87
CA PRO A 114 -7.75 25.10 -35.25
C PRO A 114 -6.42 25.57 -35.82
N ALA A 115 -5.74 24.71 -36.54
CA ALA A 115 -4.50 25.02 -37.24
C ALA A 115 -4.75 25.30 -38.74
N ILE A 116 -3.95 26.16 -39.33
CA ILE A 116 -4.10 26.59 -40.70
C ILE A 116 -2.85 26.25 -41.49
N GLY A 117 -3.00 25.72 -42.70
CA GLY A 117 -1.91 25.45 -43.60
C GLY A 117 -1.78 23.97 -44.00
N TYR A 118 -0.87 23.71 -44.94
CA TYR A 118 -0.56 22.34 -45.39
C TYR A 118 0.33 21.63 -44.38
N PRO A 119 0.08 20.37 -44.06
CA PRO A 119 0.85 19.62 -43.03
C PRO A 119 2.27 19.34 -43.55
N VAL A 120 3.27 19.85 -42.81
CA VAL A 120 4.69 19.63 -43.08
C VAL A 120 5.37 19.15 -41.78
N PRO A 121 5.89 17.93 -41.74
CA PRO A 121 6.58 17.43 -40.56
C PRO A 121 8.00 17.99 -40.44
N ILE A 122 8.43 18.26 -39.20
CA ILE A 122 9.84 18.53 -38.90
C ILE A 122 10.56 17.16 -38.91
N ARG A 123 11.65 17.10 -39.69
CA ARG A 123 12.45 15.87 -39.84
C ARG A 123 13.20 15.51 -38.57
N GLU A 124 13.71 14.28 -38.51
CA GLU A 124 14.50 13.77 -37.37
C GLU A 124 15.76 14.61 -37.07
N ASN A 125 16.32 15.26 -38.07
CA ASN A 125 17.47 16.17 -37.92
C ASN A 125 17.09 17.62 -37.56
N GLY A 126 15.87 17.87 -37.10
CA GLY A 126 15.38 19.19 -36.70
C GLY A 126 15.09 20.14 -37.86
N THR A 127 15.16 19.67 -39.11
CA THR A 127 14.99 20.54 -40.27
C THR A 127 13.58 20.51 -40.86
N LEU A 128 13.15 21.65 -41.40
CA LEU A 128 11.92 21.83 -42.13
C LEU A 128 12.23 21.91 -43.63
N ALA A 129 11.67 21.00 -44.41
CA ALA A 129 11.84 21.02 -45.88
C ALA A 129 10.67 21.69 -46.54
N LEU A 130 10.94 22.77 -47.27
CA LEU A 130 9.96 23.55 -47.99
C LEU A 130 10.34 23.65 -49.49
N PRO A 131 9.36 23.85 -50.40
CA PRO A 131 9.64 23.98 -51.83
C PRO A 131 10.61 25.13 -52.12
N ILE A 132 11.44 24.96 -53.16
CA ILE A 132 12.31 26.00 -53.76
C ILE A 132 13.50 26.43 -52.89
N ILE A 133 13.47 26.25 -51.59
CA ILE A 133 14.55 26.63 -50.64
C ILE A 133 15.25 25.40 -50.06
N GLU A 134 16.42 25.64 -49.50
CA GLU A 134 17.11 24.62 -48.74
C GLU A 134 16.39 24.33 -47.39
N ALA A 135 16.58 23.14 -46.84
CA ALA A 135 15.98 22.79 -45.56
C ALA A 135 16.49 23.71 -44.43
N ILE A 136 15.57 24.26 -43.66
CA ILE A 136 15.84 25.20 -42.57
C ILE A 136 15.84 24.43 -41.25
N ASN A 137 16.87 24.64 -40.41
CA ASN A 137 16.83 24.13 -39.02
C ASN A 137 15.88 25.00 -38.20
N VAL A 138 14.84 24.35 -37.64
CA VAL A 138 13.81 24.98 -36.79
C VAL A 138 13.75 24.38 -35.41
N GLU A 139 14.60 23.42 -35.09
CA GLU A 139 14.66 22.78 -33.77
C GLU A 139 15.01 23.82 -32.71
N GLY A 140 14.25 23.81 -31.59
CA GLY A 140 14.40 24.76 -30.50
C GLY A 140 13.86 26.16 -30.76
N MET A 141 13.30 26.45 -31.95
CA MET A 141 12.66 27.72 -32.24
C MET A 141 11.21 27.75 -31.77
N SER A 142 10.72 28.91 -31.42
CA SER A 142 9.29 29.18 -31.29
C SER A 142 8.61 29.25 -32.66
N LEU A 143 7.28 29.20 -32.70
CA LEU A 143 6.51 29.39 -33.94
C LEU A 143 6.79 30.75 -34.60
N VAL A 144 7.04 31.80 -33.81
CA VAL A 144 7.35 33.15 -34.31
C VAL A 144 8.72 33.15 -34.96
N GLU A 145 9.75 32.64 -34.27
CA GLU A 145 11.11 32.55 -34.83
C GLU A 145 11.18 31.70 -36.10
N ALA A 146 10.44 30.56 -36.11
CA ALA A 146 10.34 29.72 -37.29
C ALA A 146 9.66 30.45 -38.43
N THR A 147 8.63 31.27 -38.16
CA THR A 147 7.98 32.10 -39.18
C THR A 147 8.93 33.14 -39.76
N GLU A 148 9.72 33.78 -38.91
CA GLU A 148 10.75 34.75 -39.35
C GLU A 148 11.86 34.05 -40.15
N ALA A 149 12.31 32.88 -39.72
CA ALA A 149 13.34 32.11 -40.43
C ALA A 149 12.87 31.70 -41.83
N VAL A 150 11.64 31.22 -41.94
CA VAL A 150 11.02 30.84 -43.23
C VAL A 150 10.84 32.08 -44.10
N THR A 151 10.34 33.19 -43.56
CA THR A 151 10.15 34.45 -44.29
C THR A 151 11.48 34.93 -44.84
N ASN A 152 12.54 34.95 -44.04
CA ASN A 152 13.87 35.34 -44.46
C ASN A 152 14.41 34.43 -45.60
N ALA A 153 14.19 33.12 -45.50
CA ALA A 153 14.67 32.20 -46.54
C ALA A 153 13.98 32.40 -47.92
N TYR A 154 12.74 32.88 -47.94
CA TYR A 154 12.03 33.18 -49.19
C TYR A 154 12.29 34.58 -49.72
N THR A 155 12.70 35.53 -48.89
CA THR A 155 12.96 36.92 -49.29
C THR A 155 14.42 37.20 -49.56
N TYR A 156 15.35 36.48 -48.95
CA TYR A 156 16.80 36.68 -49.09
C TYR A 156 17.53 35.33 -49.20
N PRO A 157 18.58 35.17 -50.06
CA PRO A 157 19.10 36.15 -51.02
C PRO A 157 18.42 36.11 -52.41
N ARG A 158 17.50 35.15 -52.64
CA ARG A 158 16.96 34.88 -53.98
C ARG A 158 15.69 35.66 -54.33
N GLU A 159 15.11 36.45 -53.39
CA GLU A 159 13.85 37.18 -53.61
C GLU A 159 12.77 36.33 -54.30
N ILE A 160 12.51 35.11 -53.84
CA ILE A 160 11.44 34.24 -54.38
C ILE A 160 10.09 34.90 -54.12
N ILE A 161 9.94 35.56 -52.98
CA ILE A 161 8.81 36.42 -52.65
C ILE A 161 9.37 37.82 -52.39
N LYS A 162 8.73 38.84 -53.04
CA LYS A 162 9.14 40.23 -52.86
C LYS A 162 8.91 40.68 -51.41
N LYS A 163 9.87 41.41 -50.87
CA LYS A 163 9.77 41.97 -49.54
C LYS A 163 8.58 42.92 -49.44
N GLY A 164 7.69 42.65 -48.42
CA GLY A 164 6.45 43.40 -48.21
C GLY A 164 5.21 42.78 -48.84
N GLU A 165 5.36 41.75 -49.67
CA GLU A 165 4.24 40.98 -50.26
C GLU A 165 4.12 39.57 -49.62
N GLU A 166 4.88 39.30 -48.54
CA GLU A 166 4.89 38.01 -47.88
C GLU A 166 3.56 37.71 -47.20
N SER A 167 2.96 36.58 -47.57
CA SER A 167 1.81 36.01 -46.85
C SER A 167 2.15 34.59 -46.43
N ILE A 168 2.84 34.48 -45.29
CA ILE A 168 3.29 33.22 -44.72
C ILE A 168 2.57 33.02 -43.38
N ILE A 169 1.93 31.87 -43.23
CA ILE A 169 1.26 31.46 -42.01
C ILE A 169 1.89 30.16 -41.57
N ILE A 170 2.35 30.11 -40.32
CA ILE A 170 2.84 28.87 -39.70
C ILE A 170 2.07 28.64 -38.42
N THR A 171 1.47 27.46 -38.32
CA THR A 171 0.73 27.01 -37.12
C THR A 171 1.21 25.63 -36.74
N LEU A 172 0.94 25.18 -35.47
CA LEU A 172 1.20 23.83 -35.04
C LEU A 172 -0.07 22.98 -35.24
N ILE A 173 -0.03 22.01 -36.18
CA ILE A 173 -1.13 21.05 -36.37
C ILE A 173 -1.06 19.97 -35.27
N GLN A 174 0.11 19.33 -35.14
CA GLN A 174 0.28 18.24 -34.20
C GLN A 174 1.65 18.36 -33.52
N PRO A 175 1.69 18.46 -32.19
CA PRO A 175 2.94 18.35 -31.46
C PRO A 175 3.50 16.93 -31.55
N ARG A 176 4.81 16.84 -31.49
CA ARG A 176 5.50 15.56 -31.35
C ARG A 176 4.99 14.78 -30.14
N LYS A 177 5.01 13.47 -30.23
CA LYS A 177 4.56 12.58 -29.17
C LYS A 177 5.73 11.73 -28.70
N VAL A 178 5.75 11.46 -27.41
CA VAL A 178 6.68 10.55 -26.75
C VAL A 178 5.90 9.30 -26.39
N ARG A 179 6.33 8.15 -26.91
CA ARG A 179 5.68 6.87 -26.67
C ARG A 179 6.30 6.19 -25.48
N VAL A 180 5.48 5.91 -24.47
CA VAL A 180 5.89 5.21 -23.23
C VAL A 180 5.00 4.01 -22.96
N GLN A 181 5.48 3.08 -22.15
CA GLN A 181 4.71 1.93 -21.71
C GLN A 181 4.42 2.08 -20.23
N VAL A 182 3.18 1.86 -19.84
CA VAL A 182 2.78 1.85 -18.43
C VAL A 182 2.25 0.46 -18.07
N ILE A 183 2.90 -0.19 -17.11
CA ILE A 183 2.52 -1.50 -16.58
C ILE A 183 2.00 -1.31 -15.17
N ARG A 184 0.77 -1.69 -14.95
CA ARG A 184 0.09 -1.63 -13.66
C ARG A 184 -0.16 -3.05 -13.18
N GLU A 185 0.58 -3.48 -12.17
CA GLU A 185 0.42 -4.81 -11.57
C GLU A 185 -0.74 -4.83 -10.55
N GLU A 186 -1.12 -3.65 -10.01
CA GLU A 186 -2.30 -3.54 -9.20
C GLU A 186 -3.53 -3.71 -10.09
N GLY A 187 -4.12 -4.84 -10.07
CA GLY A 187 -5.38 -5.10 -10.76
C GLY A 187 -6.46 -5.37 -9.75
N GLY A 188 -7.55 -4.59 -9.78
CA GLY A 188 -8.71 -4.81 -8.92
C GLY A 188 -9.29 -6.22 -9.13
N GLY A 189 -8.69 -7.21 -8.49
CA GLY A 189 -9.23 -8.55 -8.40
C GLY A 189 -10.08 -8.65 -7.14
N VAL A 190 -11.26 -9.21 -7.27
CA VAL A 190 -12.02 -9.70 -6.12
C VAL A 190 -11.15 -10.74 -5.41
N GLU A 191 -11.19 -10.77 -4.09
CA GLU A 191 -10.47 -11.70 -3.23
C GLU A 191 -10.50 -13.13 -3.80
N GLY A 192 -9.32 -13.72 -4.04
CA GLY A 192 -9.19 -15.07 -4.59
C GLY A 192 -8.99 -15.18 -6.12
N VAL A 193 -9.06 -14.09 -6.88
CA VAL A 193 -8.71 -14.08 -8.32
C VAL A 193 -7.31 -13.54 -8.49
N SER A 194 -6.46 -14.24 -9.24
CA SER A 194 -5.11 -13.77 -9.53
C SER A 194 -5.15 -12.38 -10.16
N LYS A 195 -4.44 -11.43 -9.56
CA LYS A 195 -4.30 -10.08 -10.10
C LYS A 195 -3.65 -10.17 -11.47
N ARG A 196 -4.36 -9.70 -12.50
CA ARG A 196 -3.77 -9.56 -13.83
C ARG A 196 -3.32 -8.12 -13.97
N GLY A 197 -2.03 -7.93 -14.12
CA GLY A 197 -1.49 -6.62 -14.48
C GLY A 197 -2.06 -6.13 -15.81
N THR A 198 -2.18 -4.83 -15.96
CA THR A 198 -2.57 -4.19 -17.22
C THR A 198 -1.38 -3.45 -17.80
N GLY A 199 -1.11 -3.64 -19.09
CA GLY A 199 -0.11 -2.89 -19.83
C GLY A 199 -0.79 -1.99 -20.86
N LYS A 200 -0.38 -0.73 -20.93
CA LYS A 200 -0.88 0.23 -21.92
C LYS A 200 0.27 1.02 -22.52
N VAL A 201 0.29 1.13 -23.84
CA VAL A 201 1.15 2.06 -24.56
C VAL A 201 0.44 3.39 -24.62
N VAL A 202 1.14 4.47 -24.28
CA VAL A 202 0.60 5.82 -24.22
C VAL A 202 1.50 6.74 -25.07
N ASP A 203 0.88 7.53 -25.94
CA ASP A 203 1.54 8.57 -26.73
C ASP A 203 1.26 9.91 -26.03
N LEU A 204 2.26 10.46 -25.37
CA LEU A 204 2.19 11.71 -24.62
C LEU A 204 2.68 12.87 -25.49
N PRO A 205 1.92 13.99 -25.60
CA PRO A 205 2.39 15.17 -26.31
C PRO A 205 3.66 15.76 -25.67
N ALA A 206 4.46 16.45 -26.46
CA ALA A 206 5.59 17.19 -25.92
C ALA A 206 5.16 18.16 -24.82
N TYR A 207 5.98 18.27 -23.77
CA TYR A 207 5.72 19.05 -22.54
C TYR A 207 4.56 18.56 -21.68
N GLU A 208 3.93 17.45 -22.06
CA GLU A 208 3.00 16.66 -21.26
C GLU A 208 3.53 15.21 -21.07
N ASN A 209 4.79 14.99 -21.44
CA ASN A 209 5.47 13.69 -21.32
C ASN A 209 6.10 13.55 -19.93
N ASP A 210 5.26 13.49 -18.92
CA ASP A 210 5.67 13.29 -17.53
C ASP A 210 4.88 12.17 -16.84
N VAL A 211 5.33 11.85 -15.64
CA VAL A 211 4.73 10.75 -14.84
C VAL A 211 3.26 11.00 -14.55
N LEU A 212 2.87 12.24 -14.23
CA LEU A 212 1.47 12.53 -13.90
C LEU A 212 0.53 12.33 -15.10
N HIS A 213 0.93 12.80 -16.30
CA HIS A 213 0.13 12.60 -17.51
C HIS A 213 0.06 11.13 -17.92
N ALA A 214 1.17 10.38 -17.78
CA ALA A 214 1.18 8.94 -18.04
C ALA A 214 0.24 8.17 -17.07
N LEU A 215 0.22 8.52 -15.79
CA LEU A 215 -0.71 7.96 -14.83
C LEU A 215 -2.16 8.29 -15.18
N ASN A 216 -2.45 9.55 -15.47
CA ASN A 216 -3.82 9.98 -15.82
C ASN A 216 -4.35 9.25 -17.08
N ALA A 217 -3.49 9.03 -18.07
CA ALA A 217 -3.84 8.28 -19.29
C ALA A 217 -4.11 6.79 -19.03
N THR A 218 -3.69 6.25 -17.86
CA THR A 218 -3.75 4.82 -17.54
C THR A 218 -4.59 4.49 -16.31
N GLY A 219 -5.38 5.43 -15.80
CA GLY A 219 -6.32 5.20 -14.70
C GLY A 219 -6.02 5.97 -13.42
N GLY A 220 -5.12 6.95 -13.47
CA GLY A 220 -4.82 7.85 -12.36
C GLY A 220 -3.79 7.30 -11.38
N MET A 221 -3.83 7.81 -10.15
CA MET A 221 -2.89 7.43 -9.10
C MET A 221 -3.04 5.96 -8.68
N PRO A 222 -1.95 5.31 -8.25
CA PRO A 222 -1.99 3.94 -7.76
C PRO A 222 -2.93 3.77 -6.56
N GLY A 223 -3.70 2.68 -6.57
CA GLY A 223 -4.63 2.31 -5.50
C GLY A 223 -3.92 1.79 -4.23
N THR A 224 -4.71 1.39 -3.22
CA THR A 224 -4.20 0.86 -1.94
C THR A 224 -3.58 -0.53 -2.06
N ASP A 225 -3.78 -1.20 -3.17
CA ASP A 225 -3.20 -2.50 -3.52
C ASP A 225 -1.88 -2.39 -4.30
N ALA A 226 -1.43 -1.16 -4.60
CA ALA A 226 -0.11 -0.86 -5.14
C ALA A 226 0.91 -0.58 -4.04
N LYS A 227 2.19 -0.76 -4.32
CA LYS A 227 3.29 -0.22 -3.51
C LYS A 227 3.30 1.31 -3.59
N ASN A 228 3.79 1.98 -2.54
CA ASN A 228 3.89 3.44 -2.48
C ASN A 228 5.08 3.98 -3.30
N GLU A 229 5.27 3.45 -4.50
CA GLU A 229 6.37 3.81 -5.39
C GLU A 229 6.00 3.65 -6.86
N ILE A 230 6.63 4.43 -7.71
CA ILE A 230 6.60 4.30 -9.16
C ILE A 230 8.02 4.03 -9.62
N LEU A 231 8.20 3.03 -10.47
CA LEU A 231 9.48 2.71 -11.08
C LEU A 231 9.47 3.11 -12.54
N ILE A 232 10.50 3.85 -12.96
CA ILE A 232 10.70 4.24 -14.36
C ILE A 232 11.96 3.54 -14.84
N TYR A 233 11.80 2.63 -15.80
CA TYR A 233 12.89 1.96 -16.49
C TYR A 233 13.26 2.78 -17.73
N ARG A 234 14.48 3.34 -17.73
CA ARG A 234 14.98 4.16 -18.83
C ARG A 234 15.52 3.28 -19.94
N TRP A 235 14.95 3.39 -21.13
CA TRP A 235 15.38 2.60 -22.29
C TRP A 235 16.82 2.87 -22.69
N LEU A 236 17.26 4.13 -22.66
CA LEU A 236 18.59 4.55 -23.11
C LEU A 236 19.77 3.98 -22.31
N PHE A 237 19.54 3.44 -21.12
CA PHE A 237 20.60 2.92 -20.24
C PHE A 237 20.65 1.38 -20.17
N SER A 238 19.83 0.66 -20.93
CA SER A 238 19.75 -0.80 -20.83
C SER A 238 20.93 -1.54 -21.48
N ALA A 239 21.80 -0.86 -22.21
CA ALA A 239 22.97 -1.48 -22.84
C ALA A 239 24.24 -1.24 -22.01
N GLY A 240 24.55 -2.14 -21.07
CA GLY A 240 25.87 -2.19 -20.47
C GLY A 240 25.99 -2.08 -18.95
N VAL A 241 24.87 -2.19 -18.21
CA VAL A 241 24.96 -2.27 -16.74
C VAL A 241 25.22 -3.73 -16.34
N ASP A 242 26.39 -3.98 -15.77
CA ASP A 242 26.74 -5.28 -15.20
C ASP A 242 26.01 -5.45 -13.85
N ALA A 243 24.88 -6.14 -13.88
CA ALA A 243 24.07 -6.44 -12.70
C ALA A 243 24.88 -7.24 -11.64
N ASP A 244 25.83 -8.06 -12.07
CA ASP A 244 26.65 -8.88 -11.17
C ASP A 244 27.66 -8.02 -10.41
N ALA A 245 28.14 -6.92 -11.01
CA ALA A 245 29.03 -5.96 -10.33
C ALA A 245 28.30 -5.20 -9.20
N ILE A 246 27.01 -4.90 -9.39
CA ILE A 246 26.17 -4.24 -8.37
C ILE A 246 25.86 -5.21 -7.23
N LEU A 247 25.48 -6.45 -7.55
CA LEU A 247 25.20 -7.49 -6.57
C LEU A 247 26.41 -7.82 -5.69
N SER A 248 27.63 -7.83 -6.26
CA SER A 248 28.86 -8.12 -5.52
C SER A 248 29.21 -7.05 -4.47
N GLN A 249 28.78 -5.80 -4.66
CA GLN A 249 29.00 -4.71 -3.71
C GLN A 249 28.06 -4.77 -2.50
N VAL A 250 26.91 -5.40 -2.63
CA VAL A 250 25.84 -5.42 -1.61
C VAL A 250 25.95 -6.62 -0.67
N CYS A 251 26.55 -7.73 -1.12
CA CYS A 251 26.71 -8.95 -0.31
C CYS A 251 27.73 -8.84 0.84
N ASN A 252 28.34 -7.69 1.08
CA ASN A 252 29.39 -7.51 2.09
C ASN A 252 28.93 -6.79 3.38
N SER A 253 27.63 -6.73 3.67
CA SER A 253 27.19 -6.24 4.98
C SER A 253 27.24 -7.39 5.99
N ASP A 254 28.35 -7.49 6.72
CA ASP A 254 28.46 -8.34 7.90
C ASP A 254 27.49 -7.81 8.97
N CYS A 255 26.38 -8.51 9.14
CA CYS A 255 25.49 -8.28 10.25
C CYS A 255 25.91 -9.14 11.43
N ASP A 256 26.33 -8.53 12.53
CA ASP A 256 26.72 -9.24 13.76
C ASP A 256 25.54 -9.94 14.44
N ASP A 257 24.31 -9.47 14.23
CA ASP A 257 23.10 -10.08 14.78
C ASP A 257 21.98 -10.15 13.71
N PRO A 258 21.69 -11.34 13.17
CA PRO A 258 20.65 -11.52 12.15
C PRO A 258 19.24 -11.12 12.58
N CYS A 259 18.96 -11.02 13.90
CA CYS A 259 17.67 -10.58 14.42
C CYS A 259 17.42 -9.08 14.29
N PHE A 260 18.47 -8.28 14.15
CA PHE A 260 18.42 -6.82 14.07
C PHE A 260 19.03 -6.27 12.80
N CYS A 261 19.34 -7.13 11.84
CA CYS A 261 19.78 -6.70 10.53
C CYS A 261 18.60 -6.06 9.78
N ASN A 262 18.59 -4.75 9.69
CA ASN A 262 17.84 -4.07 8.65
C ASN A 262 18.54 -4.42 7.33
N GLU A 263 17.93 -5.30 6.52
CA GLU A 263 18.35 -5.48 5.14
C GLU A 263 18.26 -4.11 4.46
N THR A 264 19.40 -3.48 4.24
CA THR A 264 19.43 -2.30 3.39
C THR A 264 18.97 -2.73 2.01
N PRO A 265 17.86 -2.16 1.51
CA PRO A 265 17.36 -2.54 0.19
C PRO A 265 18.48 -2.36 -0.82
N LEU A 266 18.67 -3.35 -1.70
CA LEU A 266 19.59 -3.28 -2.81
C LEU A 266 19.39 -1.96 -3.57
N PRO A 267 20.47 -1.22 -3.91
CA PRO A 267 20.34 -0.02 -4.70
C PRO A 267 19.69 -0.37 -6.05
N ASP A 268 18.80 0.50 -6.51
CA ASP A 268 18.19 0.31 -7.82
C ASP A 268 19.26 0.32 -8.91
N PRO A 269 19.12 -0.47 -9.97
CA PRO A 269 19.98 -0.39 -11.14
C PRO A 269 20.00 1.06 -11.67
N PRO A 270 21.12 1.54 -12.24
CA PRO A 270 21.26 2.94 -12.67
C PRO A 270 20.29 3.36 -13.78
N ASN A 271 19.65 2.40 -14.46
CA ASN A 271 18.59 2.64 -15.43
C ASN A 271 17.19 2.68 -14.83
N VAL A 272 17.06 2.58 -13.51
CA VAL A 272 15.78 2.61 -12.80
C VAL A 272 15.70 3.84 -11.93
N THR A 273 14.70 4.67 -12.18
CA THR A 273 14.35 5.80 -11.32
C THR A 273 13.17 5.40 -10.44
N ARG A 274 13.36 5.45 -9.13
CA ARG A 274 12.32 5.16 -8.13
C ARG A 274 11.75 6.47 -7.61
N ILE A 275 10.46 6.67 -7.76
CA ILE A 275 9.72 7.83 -7.25
C ILE A 275 8.80 7.35 -6.13
N PRO A 276 9.09 7.69 -4.86
CA PRO A 276 8.21 7.35 -3.75
C PRO A 276 6.97 8.23 -3.77
N LEU A 277 5.79 7.62 -3.60
CA LEU A 277 4.51 8.31 -3.49
C LEU A 277 4.23 8.83 -2.07
N ARG A 278 4.87 8.20 -1.08
CA ARG A 278 4.86 8.64 0.31
C ARG A 278 6.30 8.67 0.85
N TYR A 279 6.58 9.60 1.71
CA TYR A 279 7.92 9.79 2.25
C TYR A 279 7.90 10.22 3.71
N ASN A 280 8.96 9.88 4.43
CA ASN A 280 9.21 10.40 5.76
C ASN A 280 9.70 11.85 5.66
N PRO A 281 9.04 12.83 6.32
CA PRO A 281 9.47 14.24 6.29
C PRO A 281 10.89 14.49 6.79
N ALA A 282 11.43 13.61 7.63
CA ALA A 282 12.81 13.69 8.10
C ALA A 282 13.82 13.28 6.99
N ASN A 283 13.38 12.52 5.99
CA ASN A 283 14.19 12.10 4.85
C ASN A 283 13.41 12.29 3.54
N PRO A 284 13.30 13.52 3.04
CA PRO A 284 12.54 13.81 1.83
C PRO A 284 13.20 13.18 0.61
N PRO A 285 12.41 12.69 -0.37
CA PRO A 285 12.96 12.06 -1.56
C PRO A 285 13.70 13.07 -2.43
N VAL A 286 14.86 12.67 -2.92
CA VAL A 286 15.71 13.47 -3.79
C VAL A 286 15.49 13.01 -5.23
N PHE A 287 14.59 13.66 -5.94
CA PHE A 287 14.44 13.54 -7.40
C PHE A 287 14.12 14.93 -8.00
N THR A 288 14.51 15.13 -9.23
CA THR A 288 14.45 16.40 -9.95
C THR A 288 13.33 16.41 -10.99
N GLN A 289 13.10 17.54 -11.62
CA GLN A 289 12.21 17.66 -12.77
C GLN A 289 12.63 16.74 -13.93
N GLN A 290 13.92 16.51 -14.12
CA GLN A 290 14.42 15.63 -15.18
C GLN A 290 14.08 14.15 -14.93
N ASP A 291 13.97 13.75 -13.67
CA ASP A 291 13.66 12.37 -13.30
C ASP A 291 12.22 11.98 -13.61
N ILE A 292 11.32 12.97 -13.69
CA ILE A 292 9.89 12.74 -13.97
C ILE A 292 9.54 12.90 -15.46
N ILE A 293 10.41 13.52 -16.26
CA ILE A 293 10.22 13.65 -17.70
C ILE A 293 10.49 12.29 -18.35
N LEU A 294 9.55 11.85 -19.18
CA LEU A 294 9.60 10.56 -19.86
C LEU A 294 10.16 10.72 -21.27
N ASN A 295 10.97 9.76 -21.67
CA ASN A 295 11.57 9.67 -22.99
C ASN A 295 10.96 8.54 -23.81
N GLU A 296 11.20 8.54 -25.11
CA GLU A 296 10.74 7.50 -26.03
C GLU A 296 11.24 6.13 -25.57
N GLY A 297 10.30 5.18 -25.42
CA GLY A 297 10.59 3.81 -24.99
C GLY A 297 10.71 3.58 -23.49
N ASP A 298 10.54 4.60 -22.64
CA ASP A 298 10.54 4.42 -21.19
C ASP A 298 9.37 3.54 -20.74
N ILE A 299 9.62 2.73 -19.71
CA ILE A 299 8.62 1.84 -19.12
C ILE A 299 8.36 2.26 -17.66
N ILE A 300 7.11 2.59 -17.38
CA ILE A 300 6.64 2.90 -16.03
C ILE A 300 6.01 1.64 -15.45
N ILE A 301 6.45 1.24 -14.26
CA ILE A 301 5.90 0.08 -13.56
C ILE A 301 5.33 0.51 -12.21
N ILE A 302 4.07 0.19 -12.00
CA ILE A 302 3.37 0.32 -10.72
C ILE A 302 3.21 -1.08 -10.16
N ARG A 303 4.01 -1.41 -9.14
CA ARG A 303 4.04 -2.75 -8.57
C ARG A 303 2.84 -3.02 -7.67
N SER A 304 2.33 -4.23 -7.74
CA SER A 304 1.38 -4.73 -6.76
C SER A 304 2.03 -4.87 -5.39
N ARG A 305 1.29 -4.54 -4.35
CA ARG A 305 1.65 -4.82 -2.96
C ARG A 305 1.18 -6.21 -2.57
N ASP A 306 2.02 -6.95 -1.88
CA ASP A 306 1.58 -8.14 -1.17
C ASP A 306 0.66 -7.73 -0.03
N ARG A 307 -0.43 -8.47 0.16
CA ARG A 307 -1.38 -8.18 1.23
C ARG A 307 -0.75 -8.59 2.55
N GLU A 308 -0.34 -7.60 3.33
CA GLU A 308 0.07 -7.81 4.72
C GLU A 308 -1.17 -8.12 5.56
N THR A 309 -1.09 -9.17 6.36
CA THR A 309 -2.19 -9.62 7.22
C THR A 309 -1.70 -9.88 8.64
N PHE A 310 -2.62 -9.88 9.58
CA PHE A 310 -2.42 -10.41 10.93
C PHE A 310 -3.50 -11.47 11.22
N THR A 311 -3.18 -12.39 12.09
CA THR A 311 -4.07 -13.50 12.45
C THR A 311 -4.60 -13.31 13.86
N THR A 312 -5.87 -13.67 14.08
CA THR A 312 -6.47 -13.66 15.42
C THR A 312 -6.77 -15.07 15.90
N ALA A 313 -6.73 -15.27 17.21
CA ALA A 313 -7.06 -16.56 17.85
C ALA A 313 -7.63 -16.36 19.27
N GLY A 314 -8.00 -17.45 19.93
CA GLY A 314 -8.56 -17.42 21.27
C GLY A 314 -10.01 -16.92 21.28
N ILE A 315 -10.33 -15.96 22.14
CA ILE A 315 -11.71 -15.45 22.32
C ILE A 315 -12.19 -14.68 21.08
N LEU A 316 -11.28 -14.08 20.31
CA LEU A 316 -11.61 -13.39 19.08
C LEU A 316 -12.12 -14.31 17.96
N GLY A 317 -11.89 -15.60 18.10
CA GLY A 317 -12.04 -16.55 17.01
C GLY A 317 -10.84 -16.53 16.08
N GLY A 318 -10.70 -17.58 15.28
CA GLY A 318 -9.66 -17.65 14.24
C GLY A 318 -10.08 -16.83 13.02
N GLY A 319 -9.21 -15.94 12.57
CA GLY A 319 -9.42 -15.15 11.36
C GLY A 319 -8.13 -14.46 10.92
N GLU A 320 -8.02 -14.21 9.62
CA GLU A 320 -6.95 -13.45 9.01
C GLU A 320 -7.51 -12.11 8.55
N TYR A 321 -6.83 -11.01 8.90
CA TYR A 321 -7.29 -9.65 8.65
C TYR A 321 -6.21 -8.83 7.96
N PRO A 322 -6.57 -8.02 6.96
CA PRO A 322 -5.60 -7.21 6.24
C PRO A 322 -5.14 -6.01 7.07
N LEU A 323 -3.84 -5.73 7.02
CA LEU A 323 -3.26 -4.51 7.57
C LEU A 323 -3.45 -3.33 6.61
N PRO A 324 -3.81 -2.14 7.12
CA PRO A 324 -3.84 -0.93 6.32
C PRO A 324 -2.45 -0.63 5.72
N ARG A 325 -2.42 -0.16 4.45
CA ARG A 325 -1.16 0.19 3.78
C ARG A 325 -0.51 1.43 4.41
N ASP A 326 -1.30 2.46 4.63
CA ASP A 326 -0.83 3.82 4.88
C ASP A 326 -1.07 4.32 6.32
N LYS A 327 -1.63 3.46 7.18
CA LYS A 327 -1.96 3.78 8.57
C LYS A 327 -1.42 2.72 9.51
N ASP A 328 -1.03 3.16 10.68
CA ASP A 328 -0.69 2.26 11.76
C ASP A 328 -1.96 1.67 12.37
N LEU A 329 -1.92 0.38 12.66
CA LEU A 329 -2.99 -0.33 13.35
C LEU A 329 -2.47 -0.79 14.71
N ASP A 330 -3.01 -0.22 15.79
CA ASP A 330 -2.68 -0.64 17.15
C ASP A 330 -3.49 -1.88 17.58
N ILE A 331 -3.11 -2.49 18.69
CA ILE A 331 -3.78 -3.67 19.22
C ILE A 331 -5.27 -3.47 19.47
N LEU A 332 -5.70 -2.27 19.90
CA LEU A 332 -7.11 -1.99 20.16
C LEU A 332 -7.90 -1.90 18.85
N GLY A 333 -7.33 -1.26 17.84
CA GLY A 333 -7.88 -1.19 16.50
C GLY A 333 -7.97 -2.58 15.84
N ALA A 334 -6.94 -3.42 16.02
CA ALA A 334 -6.93 -4.79 15.51
C ALA A 334 -8.02 -5.66 16.15
N ILE A 335 -8.19 -5.55 17.48
CA ILE A 335 -9.28 -6.25 18.20
C ILE A 335 -10.65 -5.75 17.73
N ALA A 336 -10.82 -4.44 17.55
CA ALA A 336 -12.06 -3.87 17.04
C ALA A 336 -12.37 -4.34 15.61
N MET A 337 -11.36 -4.40 14.75
CA MET A 337 -11.49 -4.92 13.38
C MET A 337 -11.89 -6.39 13.36
N ALA A 338 -11.33 -7.21 14.26
CA ALA A 338 -11.66 -8.62 14.42
C ALA A 338 -13.03 -8.85 15.08
N ARG A 339 -13.82 -7.81 15.35
CA ARG A 339 -15.11 -7.87 16.05
C ARG A 339 -15.00 -8.48 17.46
N GLY A 340 -13.94 -8.12 18.15
CA GLY A 340 -13.70 -8.59 19.51
C GLY A 340 -14.77 -8.13 20.50
N PRO A 341 -14.83 -8.81 21.65
CA PRO A 341 -15.87 -8.60 22.67
C PRO A 341 -15.75 -7.30 23.47
N LEU A 342 -14.85 -6.40 23.13
CA LEU A 342 -14.70 -5.09 23.78
C LEU A 342 -15.90 -4.18 23.48
N GLY A 343 -17.09 -4.58 23.89
CA GLY A 343 -18.30 -3.75 23.77
C GLY A 343 -19.53 -4.41 23.18
N SER A 344 -19.50 -5.67 22.78
CA SER A 344 -20.68 -6.34 22.25
C SER A 344 -21.46 -7.05 23.37
N SER A 345 -22.24 -6.28 24.11
CA SER A 345 -23.48 -6.83 24.66
C SER A 345 -24.44 -7.00 23.47
N GLY A 346 -24.53 -8.24 22.99
CA GLY A 346 -25.42 -8.75 21.99
C GLY A 346 -26.51 -7.85 21.43
N THR A 347 -26.39 -7.46 20.22
CA THR A 347 -27.44 -7.48 19.22
C THR A 347 -26.77 -7.33 17.88
N GLY A 348 -26.90 -8.35 17.03
CA GLY A 348 -26.41 -8.32 15.66
C GLY A 348 -27.03 -7.16 14.91
N VAL A 349 -26.22 -6.12 14.66
CA VAL A 349 -26.49 -5.15 13.61
C VAL A 349 -25.61 -5.53 12.45
N GLY A 350 -26.29 -5.92 11.38
CA GLY A 350 -25.74 -6.45 10.16
C GLY A 350 -24.63 -5.63 9.56
N ALA A 351 -23.73 -6.36 8.99
CA ALA A 351 -22.72 -5.87 8.07
C ALA A 351 -23.38 -5.02 6.98
N ILE A 352 -23.06 -3.70 6.97
CA ILE A 352 -23.24 -2.86 5.80
C ILE A 352 -21.97 -3.01 4.98
N GLY A 353 -22.09 -3.68 3.86
CA GLY A 353 -21.05 -3.66 2.85
C GLY A 353 -20.95 -4.94 2.06
N GLY A 354 -21.65 -5.02 0.90
CA GLY A 354 -21.26 -5.88 -0.22
C GLY A 354 -22.08 -7.11 -0.46
N GLY A 355 -23.16 -6.97 -1.19
CA GLY A 355 -23.64 -7.69 -2.35
C GLY A 355 -23.79 -9.20 -2.31
N GLY A 356 -25.00 -9.69 -2.48
CA GLY A 356 -25.24 -10.91 -3.21
C GLY A 356 -25.92 -12.07 -2.48
N GLY A 357 -27.24 -12.10 -2.49
CA GLY A 357 -28.05 -13.22 -2.86
C GLY A 357 -28.08 -14.48 -2.01
N GLY A 358 -29.25 -14.85 -1.54
CA GLY A 358 -29.62 -16.23 -1.28
C GLY A 358 -30.36 -16.45 0.00
N GLY A 359 -31.68 -16.54 -0.14
CA GLY A 359 -32.63 -16.84 0.94
C GLY A 359 -32.42 -18.19 1.61
N GLY A 360 -32.79 -18.25 2.86
CA GLY A 360 -32.82 -19.44 3.66
C GLY A 360 -33.58 -19.19 4.95
N PHE A 361 -34.89 -19.36 4.93
CA PHE A 361 -35.73 -19.49 6.13
C PHE A 361 -35.33 -20.76 6.88
N GLY A 362 -35.14 -20.69 8.18
CA GLY A 362 -34.94 -21.87 8.98
C GLY A 362 -34.64 -21.64 10.44
N GLY A 363 -35.65 -21.69 11.29
CA GLY A 363 -35.63 -22.38 12.53
C GLY A 363 -34.97 -21.75 13.75
N GLY A 364 -35.79 -21.28 14.67
CA GLY A 364 -35.50 -20.90 16.03
C GLY A 364 -34.68 -21.93 16.81
N GLY A 365 -33.72 -21.43 17.52
CA GLY A 365 -32.99 -22.09 18.59
C GLY A 365 -32.53 -21.00 19.55
N GLY A 366 -33.35 -20.75 20.60
CA GLY A 366 -33.00 -19.87 21.69
C GLY A 366 -31.78 -20.37 22.44
N GLY A 367 -30.59 -20.01 21.98
CA GLY A 367 -29.39 -20.10 22.76
C GLY A 367 -29.31 -18.88 23.64
N GLY A 368 -29.67 -18.99 24.93
CA GLY A 368 -29.46 -17.98 25.95
C GLY A 368 -27.99 -17.58 25.93
N GLY A 369 -27.70 -16.38 25.37
CA GLY A 369 -26.38 -15.80 25.42
C GLY A 369 -25.97 -15.68 26.88
N ARG A 370 -24.95 -16.43 27.27
CA ARG A 370 -24.31 -16.28 28.59
C ARG A 370 -23.81 -14.84 28.64
N GLN A 371 -24.46 -14.03 29.50
CA GLN A 371 -23.93 -12.70 29.83
C GLN A 371 -22.56 -12.90 30.48
N GLN A 372 -21.52 -12.54 29.75
CA GLN A 372 -20.17 -12.48 30.27
C GLN A 372 -20.09 -11.25 31.19
N ALA A 373 -19.86 -11.46 32.48
CA ALA A 373 -19.82 -10.37 33.43
C ALA A 373 -18.48 -9.65 33.45
N CYS A 374 -17.40 -10.33 33.10
CA CYS A 374 -16.06 -9.75 32.99
C CYS A 374 -15.62 -9.81 31.54
N GLN A 375 -15.14 -8.68 31.03
CA GLN A 375 -14.50 -8.61 29.72
C GLN A 375 -13.06 -9.12 29.82
N PRO A 376 -12.50 -9.70 28.74
CA PRO A 376 -11.10 -10.12 28.74
C PRO A 376 -10.19 -8.88 28.76
N SER A 377 -9.22 -8.87 29.66
CA SER A 377 -8.29 -7.76 29.83
C SER A 377 -6.86 -8.06 29.36
N GLU A 378 -6.60 -9.28 28.90
CA GLU A 378 -5.25 -9.69 28.48
C GLU A 378 -5.22 -10.04 26.98
N ALA A 379 -4.29 -9.41 26.25
CA ALA A 379 -3.93 -9.78 24.90
C ALA A 379 -2.49 -10.30 24.86
N ILE A 380 -2.24 -11.25 23.97
CA ILE A 380 -0.91 -11.79 23.68
C ILE A 380 -0.68 -11.60 22.19
N ILE A 381 0.47 -11.01 21.84
CA ILE A 381 0.96 -10.96 20.47
C ILE A 381 2.13 -11.92 20.35
N VAL A 382 2.08 -12.80 19.36
CA VAL A 382 3.21 -13.61 18.93
C VAL A 382 3.73 -13.00 17.64
N ARG A 383 4.95 -12.49 17.68
CA ARG A 383 5.64 -11.84 16.56
C ARG A 383 6.84 -12.67 16.15
N GLU A 384 6.95 -12.94 14.86
CA GLU A 384 8.12 -13.57 14.27
C GLU A 384 9.15 -12.49 13.91
N LEU A 385 10.39 -12.70 14.33
CA LEU A 385 11.51 -11.80 14.02
C LEU A 385 12.20 -12.25 12.72
N ALA A 386 12.94 -11.34 12.10
CA ALA A 386 13.66 -11.61 10.85
C ALA A 386 14.61 -12.81 10.93
N CYS A 387 15.11 -13.13 12.12
CA CYS A 387 15.96 -14.30 12.36
C CYS A 387 15.21 -15.64 12.51
N GLY A 388 13.89 -15.68 12.31
CA GLY A 388 13.06 -16.87 12.48
C GLY A 388 12.73 -17.21 13.94
N ASN A 389 13.19 -16.43 14.90
CA ASN A 389 12.77 -16.56 16.30
C ASN A 389 11.44 -15.85 16.52
N SER A 390 10.64 -16.31 17.47
CA SER A 390 9.39 -15.66 17.84
C SER A 390 9.48 -15.05 19.24
N ILE A 391 8.90 -13.85 19.38
CA ILE A 391 8.70 -13.21 20.68
C ILE A 391 7.22 -13.22 21.05
N THR A 392 6.92 -13.55 22.29
CA THR A 392 5.57 -13.51 22.81
C THR A 392 5.43 -12.34 23.78
N MET A 393 4.60 -11.35 23.40
CA MET A 393 4.37 -10.12 24.14
C MET A 393 3.02 -10.17 24.84
N LYS A 394 3.00 -9.76 26.11
CA LYS A 394 1.79 -9.67 26.92
C LYS A 394 1.37 -8.23 27.10
N ILE A 395 0.10 -7.93 26.80
CA ILE A 395 -0.49 -6.60 26.84
C ILE A 395 -1.68 -6.63 27.80
N ASP A 396 -1.73 -5.65 28.69
CA ASP A 396 -2.90 -5.34 29.52
C ASP A 396 -3.78 -4.35 28.75
N LEU A 397 -4.95 -4.81 28.32
CA LEU A 397 -5.88 -4.01 27.49
C LEU A 397 -6.44 -2.80 28.28
N ASN A 398 -6.63 -2.92 29.59
CA ASN A 398 -7.09 -1.79 30.42
C ASN A 398 -6.04 -0.67 30.43
N ARG A 399 -4.77 -1.05 30.62
CA ARG A 399 -3.67 -0.08 30.55
C ARG A 399 -3.48 0.50 29.17
N ALA A 400 -3.65 -0.30 28.12
CA ALA A 400 -3.58 0.17 26.72
C ALA A 400 -4.71 1.17 26.38
N LEU A 401 -5.88 1.06 27.02
CA LEU A 401 -6.95 2.04 26.87
C LEU A 401 -6.57 3.41 27.46
N GLU A 402 -5.93 3.40 28.63
CA GLU A 402 -5.55 4.62 29.35
C GLU A 402 -4.23 5.23 28.85
N ASN A 403 -3.28 4.38 28.44
CA ASN A 403 -1.92 4.80 28.10
C ASN A 403 -1.55 4.43 26.66
N PRO A 404 -1.39 5.42 25.77
CA PRO A 404 -0.98 5.19 24.37
C PRO A 404 0.37 4.44 24.23
N SER A 405 1.30 4.58 25.18
CA SER A 405 2.60 3.90 25.13
C SER A 405 2.51 2.38 25.32
N GLU A 406 1.40 1.88 25.86
CA GLU A 406 1.13 0.43 26.01
C GLU A 406 0.42 -0.15 24.76
N ARG A 407 0.06 0.71 23.76
CA ARG A 407 -0.57 0.32 22.51
C ARG A 407 0.48 -0.17 21.53
N VAL A 408 0.61 -1.47 21.40
CA VAL A 408 1.53 -2.07 20.43
C VAL A 408 0.95 -1.92 19.02
N ILE A 409 1.78 -1.47 18.08
CA ILE A 409 1.46 -1.45 16.65
C ILE A 409 1.60 -2.86 16.10
N ILE A 410 0.57 -3.31 15.39
CA ILE A 410 0.52 -4.64 14.78
C ILE A 410 1.35 -4.65 13.52
N GLN A 411 2.18 -5.67 13.39
CA GLN A 411 3.04 -5.90 12.24
C GLN A 411 2.51 -7.05 11.37
N PRO A 412 2.98 -7.17 10.12
CA PRO A 412 2.64 -8.30 9.27
C PRO A 412 2.99 -9.63 9.94
N ASN A 413 2.10 -10.62 9.78
CA ASN A 413 2.19 -11.96 10.36
C ASN A 413 2.07 -12.04 11.90
N ASP A 414 1.77 -10.94 12.60
CA ASP A 414 1.47 -11.01 14.03
C ASP A 414 0.25 -11.93 14.28
N VAL A 415 0.34 -12.74 15.33
CA VAL A 415 -0.77 -13.55 15.82
C VAL A 415 -1.27 -12.95 17.14
N ILE A 416 -2.53 -12.52 17.15
CA ILE A 416 -3.17 -11.88 18.30
C ILE A 416 -4.08 -12.88 19.01
N LEU A 417 -3.80 -13.15 20.28
CA LEU A 417 -4.65 -13.95 21.13
C LEU A 417 -5.24 -13.09 22.26
N VAL A 418 -6.54 -13.09 22.40
CA VAL A 418 -7.21 -12.45 23.54
C VAL A 418 -7.69 -13.53 24.48
N ARG A 419 -7.42 -13.38 25.77
CA ARG A 419 -7.82 -14.32 26.80
C ARG A 419 -8.27 -13.63 28.08
N TYR A 420 -8.98 -14.36 28.93
CA TYR A 420 -9.29 -13.93 30.27
C TYR A 420 -8.08 -14.12 31.17
N THR A 421 -7.89 -13.20 32.11
CA THR A 421 -7.02 -13.46 33.27
C THR A 421 -7.66 -14.51 34.17
N LEU A 422 -6.86 -15.21 35.01
CA LEU A 422 -7.39 -16.20 35.98
C LEU A 422 -8.48 -15.61 36.88
N ALA A 423 -8.33 -14.34 37.29
CA ALA A 423 -9.31 -13.66 38.12
C ALA A 423 -10.64 -13.42 37.39
N GLU A 424 -10.59 -13.04 36.11
CA GLU A 424 -11.78 -12.84 35.28
C GLU A 424 -12.48 -14.17 34.97
N GLU A 425 -11.70 -15.21 34.70
CA GLU A 425 -12.23 -16.55 34.44
C GLU A 425 -12.97 -17.11 35.66
N VAL A 426 -12.37 -17.00 36.83
CA VAL A 426 -13.02 -17.38 38.11
C VAL A 426 -14.24 -16.51 38.39
N GLY A 427 -14.15 -15.20 38.12
CA GLY A 427 -15.27 -14.26 38.25
C GLY A 427 -16.45 -14.68 37.36
N ASN A 428 -16.21 -14.98 36.08
CA ASN A 428 -17.23 -15.43 35.14
C ASN A 428 -17.86 -16.76 35.55
N VAL A 429 -17.08 -17.72 36.05
CA VAL A 429 -17.57 -19.01 36.58
C VAL A 429 -18.46 -18.81 37.80
N LEU A 430 -18.06 -17.98 38.76
CA LEU A 430 -18.84 -17.68 39.96
C LEU A 430 -20.18 -17.00 39.61
N ILE A 431 -20.17 -15.98 38.76
CA ILE A 431 -21.38 -15.28 38.39
C ILE A 431 -22.36 -16.21 37.65
N ASN A 432 -21.87 -17.04 36.74
CA ASN A 432 -22.69 -18.03 36.07
C ASN A 432 -23.27 -19.05 37.08
N ALA A 433 -22.52 -19.48 38.06
CA ALA A 433 -23.00 -20.38 39.10
C ALA A 433 -24.07 -19.73 40.00
N PHE A 434 -23.93 -18.45 40.35
CA PHE A 434 -24.95 -17.69 41.08
C PHE A 434 -26.22 -17.48 40.26
N GLN A 435 -26.12 -17.16 38.98
CA GLN A 435 -27.30 -17.02 38.10
C GLN A 435 -28.08 -18.32 37.93
N ILE A 436 -27.39 -19.46 37.79
CA ILE A 436 -28.04 -20.78 37.72
C ILE A 436 -28.78 -21.07 39.04
N ASN A 437 -28.19 -20.80 40.20
CA ASN A 437 -28.83 -21.00 41.49
C ASN A 437 -30.05 -20.08 41.72
N TYR A 438 -29.98 -18.83 41.22
CA TYR A 438 -31.12 -17.91 41.27
C TYR A 438 -32.26 -18.37 40.40
N LEU A 439 -31.99 -18.83 39.18
CA LEU A 439 -33.02 -19.34 38.27
C LEU A 439 -33.64 -20.65 38.77
N LEU A 440 -32.85 -21.55 39.40
CA LEU A 440 -33.34 -22.78 39.99
C LEU A 440 -34.13 -22.53 41.27
N GLY A 441 -33.71 -21.56 42.08
CA GLY A 441 -34.38 -21.16 43.33
C GLY A 441 -35.72 -20.45 43.06
N SER A 442 -35.86 -19.68 41.99
CA SER A 442 -37.13 -19.04 41.63
C SER A 442 -38.16 -20.00 40.99
N GLY A 443 -37.72 -21.14 40.47
CA GLY A 443 -38.59 -22.18 39.89
C GLY A 443 -39.23 -23.15 40.86
N LEU A 444 -38.76 -23.20 42.11
CA LEU A 444 -39.25 -24.09 43.15
C LEU A 444 -40.33 -23.47 44.06
N ASN A 445 -40.68 -22.21 43.88
CA ASN A 445 -41.69 -21.51 44.65
C ASN A 445 -42.98 -21.18 43.81
N ARG A 446 -43.36 -22.05 42.91
CA ARG A 446 -44.68 -22.05 42.27
C ARG A 446 -45.40 -23.34 42.50
#